data_b971f924f58a828ac617c5100f63c4a3
#
_entry.id   b971f924f58a828ac617c5100f63c4a3
#
_cell.length_a   1.000
_cell.length_b   1.000
_cell.length_c   1.000
_cell.angle_alpha   90.00
_cell.angle_beta   90.00
_cell.angle_gamma   90.00
#
_symmetry.space_group_name_H-M   'P 1'
#
loop_
_entity.id
_entity.type
_entity.pdbx_description
1 polymer ?
#
loop_
_entity_poly.entity_id
_entity_poly.type
_entity_poly.pdbx_seq_one_letter_code
_entity_poly.pdbx_strand_id
1 'polypeptide(L)'
;MNKVFLIGNLTRDPELTETASGVPVCHFSIAVNRNYSSQDGVRQTDFFNCTAWRAMAETIARYTKKGKKVAVVGSIQMRNYEDNQGVKRTAVDIIAQDVEFLSPRDNEDSFDDVSEAPRQAGQKRKPMLQAMDDDSDIPF
;
A
#
# COMPACT_ATOMS: atom_id res chain seq x y z
N MET A 1 -15.82 -2.48 17.24
CA MET A 1 -15.26 -2.00 15.98
C MET A 1 -13.95 -2.70 15.68
N ASN A 2 -13.77 -3.13 14.45
CA ASN A 2 -12.56 -3.85 14.05
C ASN A 2 -12.00 -3.19 12.79
N LYS A 3 -11.01 -2.35 12.96
CA LYS A 3 -10.43 -1.60 11.86
C LYS A 3 -8.93 -1.54 11.99
N VAL A 4 -8.26 -1.64 10.86
CA VAL A 4 -6.81 -1.50 10.82
C VAL A 4 -6.44 -0.65 9.60
N PHE A 5 -5.42 0.16 9.76
CA PHE A 5 -4.90 1.02 8.70
C PHE A 5 -3.42 0.71 8.56
N LEU A 6 -3.01 0.27 7.37
CA LEU A 6 -1.63 -0.14 7.14
C LEU A 6 -1.11 0.52 5.87
N ILE A 7 0.11 0.96 5.91
CA ILE A 7 0.79 1.47 4.72
C ILE A 7 2.07 0.66 4.57
N GLY A 8 2.23 0.03 3.43
CA GLY A 8 3.41 -0.79 3.19
C GLY A 8 3.58 -1.09 1.72
N ASN A 9 4.60 -1.87 1.43
CA ASN A 9 4.93 -2.22 0.05
C ASN A 9 4.62 -3.67 -0.20
N LEU A 10 4.09 -3.98 -1.38
CA LEU A 10 3.82 -5.37 -1.73
C LEU A 10 5.11 -6.16 -1.77
N THR A 11 5.09 -7.35 -1.20
CA THR A 11 6.26 -8.19 -1.15
C THR A 11 6.37 -9.08 -2.38
N ARG A 12 5.28 -9.24 -3.11
CA ARG A 12 5.24 -10.01 -4.35
C ARG A 12 4.04 -9.53 -5.14
N ASP A 13 3.94 -9.99 -6.37
CA ASP A 13 2.81 -9.62 -7.21
C ASP A 13 1.52 -10.13 -6.60
N PRO A 14 0.44 -9.37 -6.67
CA PRO A 14 -0.84 -9.83 -6.13
C PRO A 14 -1.37 -11.02 -6.93
N GLU A 15 -2.03 -11.93 -6.24
CA GLU A 15 -2.50 -13.15 -6.83
C GLU A 15 -4.01 -13.11 -6.96
N LEU A 16 -4.53 -13.01 -8.16
CA LEU A 16 -5.96 -12.94 -8.42
C LEU A 16 -6.49 -14.31 -8.78
N THR A 17 -7.49 -14.76 -8.04
CA THR A 17 -8.14 -16.03 -8.32
C THR A 17 -9.64 -15.85 -8.25
N GLU A 18 -10.36 -16.93 -8.46
CA GLU A 18 -11.81 -16.92 -8.34
C GLU A 18 -12.27 -18.04 -7.44
N THR A 19 -13.32 -17.80 -6.69
CA THR A 19 -13.90 -18.84 -5.88
C THR A 19 -14.71 -19.79 -6.77
N ALA A 20 -15.19 -20.86 -6.17
CA ALA A 20 -15.99 -21.82 -6.92
C ALA A 20 -17.23 -21.18 -7.54
N SER A 21 -17.74 -20.13 -6.93
CA SER A 21 -18.90 -19.44 -7.47
C SER A 21 -18.54 -18.30 -8.41
N GLY A 22 -17.25 -18.14 -8.74
CA GLY A 22 -16.85 -17.14 -9.72
C GLY A 22 -16.57 -15.76 -9.15
N VAL A 23 -16.44 -15.63 -7.84
CA VAL A 23 -16.18 -14.33 -7.22
C VAL A 23 -14.69 -14.06 -7.22
N PRO A 24 -14.24 -12.91 -7.73
CA PRO A 24 -12.81 -12.60 -7.73
C PRO A 24 -12.27 -12.39 -6.32
N VAL A 25 -11.10 -12.95 -6.07
CA VAL A 25 -10.40 -12.80 -4.79
C VAL A 25 -8.94 -12.52 -5.09
N CYS A 26 -8.38 -11.52 -4.42
CA CYS A 26 -6.98 -11.19 -4.59
C CYS A 26 -6.27 -11.35 -3.27
N HIS A 27 -5.18 -12.12 -3.28
CA HIS A 27 -4.33 -12.29 -2.10
C HIS A 27 -3.04 -11.53 -2.35
N PHE A 28 -2.65 -10.73 -1.39
CA PHE A 28 -1.39 -10.00 -1.49
C PHE A 28 -0.80 -9.83 -0.10
N SER A 29 0.48 -9.52 -0.06
CA SER A 29 1.19 -9.38 1.20
C SER A 29 1.92 -8.06 1.18
N ILE A 30 1.88 -7.34 2.29
CA ILE A 30 2.58 -6.07 2.38
C ILE A 30 3.59 -6.11 3.51
N ALA A 31 4.67 -5.38 3.33
CA ALA A 31 5.73 -5.23 4.32
C ALA A 31 5.60 -3.83 4.91
N VAL A 32 5.46 -3.78 6.23
CA VAL A 32 5.29 -2.52 6.95
C VAL A 32 6.46 -2.36 7.90
N ASN A 33 7.22 -1.30 7.72
CA ASN A 33 8.36 -1.05 8.60
C ASN A 33 7.88 -0.44 9.90
N ARG A 34 8.47 -0.91 10.99
CA ARG A 34 8.14 -0.33 12.29
C ARG A 34 8.74 1.07 12.39
N ASN A 35 8.09 1.89 13.19
CA ASN A 35 8.50 3.29 13.32
C ASN A 35 9.78 3.46 14.11
N TYR A 36 10.21 2.43 14.81
CA TYR A 36 11.44 2.53 15.63
C TYR A 36 12.39 1.41 15.27
N SER A 37 13.66 1.61 15.60
CA SER A 37 14.68 0.60 15.37
C SER A 37 14.91 -0.17 16.66
N SER A 38 15.44 -1.37 16.52
CA SER A 38 15.83 -2.13 17.69
C SER A 38 17.10 -1.50 18.27
N GLN A 39 17.54 -2.04 19.40
CA GLN A 39 18.72 -1.47 20.09
C GLN A 39 19.96 -1.50 19.24
N ASP A 40 20.06 -2.47 18.34
CA ASP A 40 21.24 -2.55 17.49
C ASP A 40 21.07 -1.74 16.21
N GLY A 41 20.06 -0.90 16.14
CA GLY A 41 19.87 -0.02 15.00
C GLY A 41 19.19 -0.65 13.81
N VAL A 42 18.75 -1.89 13.92
CA VAL A 42 18.12 -2.58 12.80
C VAL A 42 16.62 -2.30 12.83
N ARG A 43 16.09 -1.80 11.72
CA ARG A 43 14.66 -1.55 11.63
C ARG A 43 13.93 -2.85 11.34
N GLN A 44 12.89 -3.12 12.06
CA GLN A 44 12.13 -4.35 11.88
C GLN A 44 10.96 -4.11 10.96
N THR A 45 10.58 -5.16 10.26
CA THR A 45 9.51 -5.12 9.29
C THR A 45 8.50 -6.20 9.63
N ASP A 46 7.23 -5.85 9.59
CA ASP A 46 6.16 -6.80 9.79
C ASP A 46 5.50 -7.08 8.45
N PHE A 47 5.09 -8.34 8.26
CA PHE A 47 4.47 -8.77 7.01
C PHE A 47 3.03 -9.15 7.28
N PHE A 48 2.13 -8.60 6.48
CA PHE A 48 0.70 -8.84 6.65
C PHE A 48 0.11 -9.46 5.39
N ASN A 49 -0.65 -10.53 5.57
CA ASN A 49 -1.36 -11.13 4.46
C ASN A 49 -2.71 -10.45 4.34
N CYS A 50 -3.02 -10.01 3.15
CA CYS A 50 -4.24 -9.27 2.89
C CYS A 50 -5.07 -9.97 1.83
N THR A 51 -6.37 -9.85 1.95
CA THR A 51 -7.31 -10.44 0.99
C THR A 51 -8.31 -9.38 0.59
N ALA A 52 -8.55 -9.26 -0.70
CA ALA A 52 -9.56 -8.36 -1.23
C ALA A 52 -10.52 -9.13 -2.10
N TRP A 53 -11.75 -8.65 -2.21
CA TRP A 53 -12.82 -9.35 -2.90
C TRP A 53 -13.44 -8.50 -3.99
N ARG A 54 -13.95 -9.15 -5.02
CA ARG A 54 -14.80 -8.55 -6.05
C ARG A 54 -14.05 -7.45 -6.82
N ALA A 55 -14.66 -6.32 -7.02
CA ALA A 55 -14.05 -5.27 -7.82
C ALA A 55 -12.71 -4.79 -7.28
N MET A 56 -12.58 -4.75 -5.96
CA MET A 56 -11.31 -4.34 -5.37
C MET A 56 -10.22 -5.36 -5.67
N ALA A 57 -10.55 -6.65 -5.70
CA ALA A 57 -9.58 -7.67 -6.05
C ALA A 57 -9.03 -7.43 -7.45
N GLU A 58 -9.91 -7.14 -8.38
CA GLU A 58 -9.49 -6.90 -9.75
C GLU A 58 -8.67 -5.62 -9.87
N THR A 59 -9.05 -4.60 -9.14
CA THR A 59 -8.32 -3.34 -9.16
C THR A 59 -6.91 -3.51 -8.63
N ILE A 60 -6.75 -4.23 -7.53
CA ILE A 60 -5.43 -4.44 -6.95
C ILE A 60 -4.56 -5.24 -7.91
N ALA A 61 -5.12 -6.29 -8.49
CA ALA A 61 -4.36 -7.12 -9.41
C ALA A 61 -3.92 -6.36 -10.65
N ARG A 62 -4.73 -5.40 -11.07
CA ARG A 62 -4.44 -4.64 -12.29
C ARG A 62 -3.46 -3.50 -12.06
N TYR A 63 -3.59 -2.80 -10.95
CA TYR A 63 -2.86 -1.55 -10.76
C TYR A 63 -1.68 -1.61 -9.82
N THR A 64 -1.35 -2.79 -9.27
CA THR A 64 -0.22 -2.86 -8.37
C THR A 64 0.60 -4.12 -8.65
N LYS A 65 1.81 -4.13 -8.12
CA LYS A 65 2.72 -5.26 -8.30
C LYS A 65 3.77 -5.21 -7.20
N LYS A 66 4.66 -6.20 -7.20
CA LYS A 66 5.71 -6.28 -6.19
C LYS A 66 6.45 -4.95 -6.08
N GLY A 67 6.65 -4.50 -4.88
CA GLY A 67 7.41 -3.28 -4.59
C GLY A 67 6.59 -2.01 -4.54
N LYS A 68 5.36 -2.05 -5.00
CA LYS A 68 4.53 -0.84 -4.99
C LYS A 68 3.98 -0.58 -3.60
N LYS A 69 3.78 0.69 -3.28
CA LYS A 69 3.31 1.09 -1.97
C LYS A 69 1.80 1.30 -2.00
N VAL A 70 1.13 0.79 -0.99
CA VAL A 70 -0.32 0.91 -0.88
C VAL A 70 -0.71 1.23 0.55
N ALA A 71 -1.86 1.86 0.69
CA ALA A 71 -2.50 2.04 1.99
C ALA A 71 -3.72 1.14 2.02
N VAL A 72 -3.81 0.30 3.04
CA VAL A 72 -4.89 -0.66 3.17
C VAL A 72 -5.69 -0.33 4.41
N VAL A 73 -7.00 -0.22 4.24
CA VAL A 73 -7.92 -0.08 5.36
C VAL A 73 -8.76 -1.34 5.39
N GLY A 74 -8.84 -1.99 6.52
CA GLY A 74 -9.60 -3.22 6.58
C GLY A 74 -9.86 -3.67 8.00
N SER A 75 -10.16 -4.95 8.13
CA SER A 75 -10.40 -5.55 9.43
C SER A 75 -9.47 -6.73 9.62
N ILE A 76 -9.19 -7.03 10.87
CA ILE A 76 -8.33 -8.14 11.22
C ILE A 76 -9.18 -9.38 11.44
N GLN A 77 -8.76 -10.48 10.85
CA GLN A 77 -9.37 -11.78 11.12
C GLN A 77 -8.29 -12.71 11.62
N MET A 78 -8.60 -13.49 12.63
CA MET A 78 -7.66 -14.46 13.15
C MET A 78 -8.11 -15.84 12.73
N ARG A 79 -7.14 -16.64 12.31
CA ARG A 79 -7.42 -17.96 11.80
C ARG A 79 -6.55 -18.95 12.55
N ASN A 80 -7.17 -20.00 13.11
CA ASN A 80 -6.43 -21.03 13.81
C ASN A 80 -6.16 -22.18 12.87
N TYR A 81 -4.97 -22.73 12.95
CA TYR A 81 -4.60 -23.87 12.11
C TYR A 81 -3.54 -24.68 12.83
N GLU A 82 -3.33 -25.92 12.35
CA GLU A 82 -2.27 -26.78 12.86
C GLU A 82 -1.18 -26.87 11.84
N ASP A 83 0.08 -26.75 12.29
CA ASP A 83 1.19 -26.87 11.37
C ASP A 83 1.52 -28.34 11.17
N ASN A 84 2.56 -28.62 10.39
CA ASN A 84 2.93 -29.99 10.05
C ASN A 84 3.32 -30.82 11.24
N GLN A 85 3.63 -30.18 12.35
CA GLN A 85 4.03 -30.89 13.54
C GLN A 85 2.90 -31.04 14.53
N GLY A 86 1.69 -30.64 14.16
CA GLY A 86 0.54 -30.76 15.03
C GLY A 86 0.42 -29.67 16.06
N VAL A 87 1.23 -28.63 15.97
CA VAL A 87 1.17 -27.51 16.90
C VAL A 87 0.11 -26.53 16.42
N LYS A 88 -0.77 -26.11 17.34
CA LYS A 88 -1.79 -25.15 17.00
C LYS A 88 -1.19 -23.77 16.88
N ARG A 89 -1.56 -23.07 15.80
CA ARG A 89 -1.04 -21.74 15.55
C ARG A 89 -2.16 -20.83 15.13
N THR A 90 -1.91 -19.54 15.26
CA THR A 90 -2.88 -18.51 14.89
C THR A 90 -2.25 -17.63 13.83
N ALA A 91 -2.96 -17.44 12.74
CA ALA A 91 -2.54 -16.54 11.68
C ALA A 91 -3.43 -15.32 11.72
N VAL A 92 -2.87 -14.18 11.35
CA VAL A 92 -3.61 -12.92 11.29
C VAL A 92 -3.75 -12.55 9.84
N ASP A 93 -4.98 -12.38 9.40
CA ASP A 93 -5.26 -11.99 8.02
C ASP A 93 -5.96 -10.64 8.04
N ILE A 94 -5.70 -9.83 7.03
CA ILE A 94 -6.33 -8.52 6.89
C ILE A 94 -7.31 -8.61 5.74
N ILE A 95 -8.56 -8.30 6.01
CA ILE A 95 -9.57 -8.26 4.95
C ILE A 95 -9.67 -6.82 4.49
N ALA A 96 -9.19 -6.55 3.28
CA ALA A 96 -9.12 -5.19 2.77
C ALA A 96 -10.52 -4.69 2.46
N GLN A 97 -10.83 -3.51 2.96
CA GLN A 97 -12.09 -2.84 2.70
C GLN A 97 -11.89 -1.67 1.75
N ASP A 98 -10.69 -1.10 1.77
CA ASP A 98 -10.35 0.00 0.90
C ASP A 98 -8.84 -0.02 0.69
N VAL A 99 -8.39 0.28 -0.50
CA VAL A 99 -6.97 0.30 -0.82
C VAL A 99 -6.67 1.51 -1.67
N GLU A 100 -5.64 2.25 -1.29
CA GLU A 100 -5.18 3.37 -2.07
C GLU A 100 -3.78 3.11 -2.57
N PHE A 101 -3.52 3.46 -3.81
CA PHE A 101 -2.24 3.20 -4.43
C PHE A 101 -1.38 4.43 -4.29
N LEU A 102 -0.26 4.30 -3.59
CA LEU A 102 0.58 5.43 -3.24
C LEU A 102 1.84 5.55 -4.09
N SER A 103 2.16 4.53 -4.87
CA SER A 103 3.33 4.62 -5.75
C SER A 103 2.97 5.30 -7.05
N PRO A 104 3.92 5.94 -7.69
CA PRO A 104 3.67 6.56 -8.99
C PRO A 104 3.31 5.50 -10.02
N ARG A 105 2.69 5.94 -11.10
CA ARG A 105 2.38 5.05 -12.19
C ARG A 105 3.64 4.53 -12.86
N ASP A 106 3.47 3.49 -13.64
CA ASP A 106 4.57 2.92 -14.38
C ASP A 106 5.14 3.93 -15.35
N ASN A 107 6.33 3.67 -15.77
CA ASN A 107 7.04 4.59 -16.62
C ASN A 107 6.30 5.01 -17.86
N GLU A 108 5.59 4.14 -18.44
CA GLU A 108 4.89 4.49 -19.65
C GLU A 108 3.92 5.58 -19.42
N ASP A 109 3.16 5.45 -18.39
CA ASP A 109 2.16 6.45 -18.08
C ASP A 109 2.80 7.71 -17.57
N SER A 110 3.79 7.58 -16.77
CA SER A 110 4.42 8.73 -16.23
C SER A 110 5.14 9.52 -17.28
N PHE A 111 5.59 8.87 -18.27
CA PHE A 111 6.32 9.57 -19.31
C PHE A 111 5.43 10.61 -19.96
N ASP A 112 4.24 10.27 -20.26
CA ASP A 112 3.34 11.21 -20.84
C ASP A 112 3.07 12.36 -19.93
N ASP A 113 2.87 12.07 -18.69
CA ASP A 113 2.61 13.11 -17.76
C ASP A 113 3.77 14.04 -17.63
N VAL A 114 4.93 13.49 -17.58
CA VAL A 114 6.08 14.31 -17.41
C VAL A 114 6.25 15.23 -18.56
N SER A 115 5.97 14.79 -19.70
CA SER A 115 6.21 15.62 -20.83
C SER A 115 5.38 16.86 -20.75
N GLU A 116 4.32 16.81 -20.05
CA GLU A 116 3.60 17.92 -19.92
C GLU A 116 3.81 18.63 -18.74
N ALA A 117 3.79 18.06 -17.70
CA ALA A 117 3.89 18.70 -16.46
C ALA A 117 5.08 19.52 -16.35
N PRO A 118 6.09 19.05 -16.67
CA PRO A 118 7.26 19.73 -16.33
C PRO A 118 7.28 21.07 -16.76
N ARG A 119 7.05 21.28 -17.81
CA ARG A 119 7.30 22.39 -18.14
C ARG A 119 6.83 23.32 -17.33
N GLN A 120 6.22 23.48 -17.00
CA GLN A 120 5.78 24.38 -16.31
C GLN A 120 5.98 24.37 -15.12
N ALA A 121 5.95 23.63 -14.95
CA ALA A 121 5.90 23.56 -13.70
C ALA A 121 6.86 24.27 -13.15
N GLY A 122 7.44 24.10 -13.52
CA GLY A 122 8.16 24.52 -12.84
C GLY A 122 8.32 25.76 -12.74
N GLN A 123 8.46 25.96 -13.28
CA GLN A 123 8.71 26.90 -13.18
C GLN A 123 8.19 27.70 -12.59
N LYS A 124 7.99 27.84 -12.79
CA LYS A 124 7.55 28.65 -12.24
C LYS A 124 7.19 28.69 -11.15
N ARG A 125 7.05 28.48 -11.14
CA ARG A 125 6.63 28.55 -10.12
C ARG A 125 7.27 28.73 -9.14
N LYS A 126 8.08 28.79 -9.42
CA LYS A 126 8.70 28.96 -8.62
C LYS A 126 8.68 29.97 -8.01
N PRO A 127 8.49 30.53 -8.39
CA PRO A 127 8.54 31.41 -7.74
C PRO A 127 7.82 31.74 -6.85
N MET A 128 7.39 31.44 -6.99
CA MET A 128 6.69 31.73 -6.23
C MET A 128 6.73 31.51 -5.04
N LEU A 129 7.22 31.20 -5.11
CA LEU A 129 7.19 31.04 -4.15
C LEU A 129 7.53 31.69 -3.33
N GLN A 130 8.05 32.31 -3.75
CA GLN A 130 8.32 32.89 -3.14
C GLN A 130 7.80 33.47 -2.36
N ALA A 131 7.49 33.66 -2.64
CA ALA A 131 6.95 34.24 -1.96
C ALA A 131 6.60 34.12 -0.92
N MET A 132 6.60 33.70 -1.00
CA MET A 132 6.17 33.61 -0.19
C MET A 132 6.36 33.74 0.84
N ASP A 133 6.89 33.99 0.60
CA ASP A 133 7.04 34.24 1.43
C ASP A 133 6.64 34.65 2.29
N ASP A 134 6.38 34.84 1.99
CA ASP A 134 5.93 35.27 2.67
C ASP A 134 5.44 35.12 3.64
N ASP A 135 5.39 34.77 3.40
CA ASP A 135 4.87 34.61 4.15
C ASP A 135 4.86 34.41 5.22
N SER A 136 5.32 34.31 5.06
CA SER A 136 5.38 34.16 5.87
C SER A 136 5.05 34.58 6.72
N ASP A 137 5.01 34.88 6.37
CA ASP A 137 4.65 35.39 7.03
C ASP A 137 3.86 35.10 7.87
N ILE A 138 3.61 34.40 7.59
CA ILE A 138 2.81 34.07 8.31
C ILE A 138 2.97 33.72 9.43
N PRO A 139 3.02 33.92 9.80
CA PRO A 139 3.28 33.74 10.81
C PRO A 139 2.85 33.26 11.67
N PHE A 140 2.75 32.73 11.70
CA PHE A 140 2.38 32.30 12.66
C PHE A 140 3.02 31.85 13.14
#